data_5f4e3e50d7d8c3bbef1e8e26fd6466e6
#
_entry.id   5f4e3e50d7d8c3bbef1e8e26fd6466e6
#
_cell.length_a   1.000
_cell.length_b   1.000
_cell.length_c   1.000
_cell.angle_alpha   90.00
_cell.angle_beta   90.00
_cell.angle_gamma   90.00
#
_symmetry.space_group_name_H-M   'P 1'
#
loop_
_entity.id
_entity.type
_entity.pdbx_description
1 polymer ?
#
loop_
_entity_poly.entity_id
_entity_poly.type
_entity_poly.pdbx_seq_one_letter_code
_entity_poly.pdbx_strand_id
1 'polypeptide(L)'
;MQRIAPGPGQESVWDYPRPPRLERCAARLRVVFAGETIAETQDGCRVLETSHPPVYYIPPQDVAMQWLRPAPGRSFCEFKGVASYWTIEAAGRISEQAAWSYPQPTVAFAPIAGYLAFYASRVDACFVGDERVAAQQGDFYGGWITSAVVGPFKGAPGTRHW
;
A
#
# COMPACT_ATOMS: atom_id res chain seq x y z
N MET A 1 4.66 7.13 -23.67
CA MET A 1 4.86 7.43 -22.25
C MET A 1 6.29 7.95 -22.06
N GLN A 2 6.48 9.04 -21.32
CA GLN A 2 7.80 9.62 -21.06
C GLN A 2 8.10 9.55 -19.58
N ARG A 3 9.22 8.92 -19.22
CA ARG A 3 9.66 8.80 -17.83
C ARG A 3 10.13 10.15 -17.31
N ILE A 4 9.84 10.40 -16.04
CA ILE A 4 10.30 11.60 -15.33
C ILE A 4 11.67 11.28 -14.72
N ALA A 5 12.67 12.12 -14.97
CA ALA A 5 13.99 11.93 -14.39
C ALA A 5 13.96 12.20 -12.89
N PRO A 6 14.47 11.28 -12.04
CA PRO A 6 14.52 11.51 -10.61
C PRO A 6 15.56 12.57 -10.25
N GLY A 7 15.22 13.42 -9.29
CA GLY A 7 16.16 14.35 -8.68
C GLY A 7 16.86 13.74 -7.47
N PRO A 8 17.64 14.54 -6.72
CA PRO A 8 18.31 14.05 -5.51
C PRO A 8 17.31 13.48 -4.50
N GLY A 9 17.60 12.29 -3.97
CA GLY A 9 16.76 11.62 -2.99
C GLY A 9 15.48 11.01 -3.55
N GLN A 10 15.30 10.99 -4.87
CA GLN A 10 14.13 10.44 -5.52
C GLN A 10 14.47 9.14 -6.24
N GLU A 11 13.46 8.26 -6.34
CA GLU A 11 13.51 7.03 -7.14
C GLU A 11 12.51 7.15 -8.28
N SER A 12 12.88 6.62 -9.47
CA SER A 12 11.91 6.43 -10.56
C SER A 12 11.26 5.07 -10.39
N VAL A 13 9.92 5.04 -10.39
CA VAL A 13 9.19 3.77 -10.30
C VAL A 13 9.41 2.88 -11.53
N TRP A 14 9.92 3.44 -12.61
CA TRP A 14 10.25 2.66 -13.81
C TRP A 14 11.55 1.87 -13.66
N ASP A 15 12.36 2.17 -12.63
CA ASP A 15 13.54 1.40 -12.28
C ASP A 15 13.24 0.25 -11.33
N TYR A 16 11.99 0.12 -10.85
CA TYR A 16 11.58 -0.98 -10.00
C TYR A 16 11.49 -2.28 -10.81
N PRO A 17 11.75 -3.42 -10.16
CA PRO A 17 11.80 -4.71 -10.88
C PRO A 17 10.43 -5.34 -11.09
N ARG A 18 10.41 -6.33 -11.95
CA ARG A 18 9.31 -7.27 -12.12
C ARG A 18 9.94 -8.65 -12.38
N PRO A 19 9.75 -9.65 -11.50
CA PRO A 19 8.84 -9.69 -10.34
C PRO A 19 9.13 -8.62 -9.30
N PRO A 20 8.11 -8.22 -8.53
CA PRO A 20 8.26 -7.16 -7.53
C PRO A 20 9.30 -7.52 -6.44
N ARG A 21 9.98 -6.49 -5.94
CA ARG A 21 10.94 -6.65 -4.85
C ARG A 21 10.32 -6.25 -3.52
N LEU A 22 10.52 -7.09 -2.50
CA LEU A 22 10.13 -6.81 -1.13
C LEU A 22 11.34 -6.29 -0.36
N GLU A 23 11.17 -5.19 0.37
CA GLU A 23 12.22 -4.69 1.26
C GLU A 23 11.63 -4.12 2.55
N ARG A 24 12.44 -4.09 3.60
CA ARG A 24 12.04 -3.47 4.87
C ARG A 24 11.97 -1.96 4.71
N CYS A 25 11.05 -1.35 5.46
CA CYS A 25 10.88 0.10 5.50
C CYS A 25 11.09 0.57 6.93
N ALA A 26 12.14 1.35 7.17
CA ALA A 26 12.43 1.88 8.49
C ALA A 26 11.69 3.18 8.78
N ALA A 27 11.10 3.82 7.77
CA ALA A 27 10.32 5.03 7.96
C ALA A 27 9.05 4.72 8.77
N ARG A 28 8.62 5.71 9.57
CA ARG A 28 7.34 5.58 10.27
C ARG A 28 6.19 5.62 9.27
N LEU A 29 5.32 4.64 9.33
CA LEU A 29 4.10 4.56 8.53
C LEU A 29 2.92 4.78 9.46
N ARG A 30 1.96 5.61 9.04
CA ARG A 30 0.78 5.91 9.86
C ARG A 30 -0.46 6.02 9.00
N VAL A 31 -1.56 5.45 9.48
CA VAL A 31 -2.87 5.47 8.82
C VAL A 31 -3.89 6.05 9.81
N VAL A 32 -4.65 7.06 9.36
CA VAL A 32 -5.64 7.74 10.18
C VAL A 32 -7.01 7.62 9.53
N PHE A 33 -8.03 7.27 10.31
CA PHE A 33 -9.41 7.20 9.86
C PHE A 33 -10.34 7.59 11.01
N ALA A 34 -11.32 8.47 10.73
CA ALA A 34 -12.32 8.92 11.69
C ALA A 34 -11.70 9.50 12.98
N GLY A 35 -10.57 10.21 12.84
CA GLY A 35 -9.86 10.79 13.97
C GLY A 35 -9.03 9.81 14.79
N GLU A 36 -8.99 8.53 14.39
CA GLU A 36 -8.25 7.48 15.09
C GLU A 36 -7.01 7.07 14.30
N THR A 37 -5.90 6.82 14.99
CA THR A 37 -4.74 6.18 14.38
C THR A 37 -5.03 4.68 14.25
N ILE A 38 -5.30 4.24 13.03
CA ILE A 38 -5.63 2.84 12.74
C ILE A 38 -4.39 1.96 12.73
N ALA A 39 -3.27 2.51 12.27
CA ALA A 39 -2.00 1.78 12.20
C ALA A 39 -0.85 2.75 12.33
N GLU A 40 0.21 2.29 13.00
CA GLU A 40 1.46 3.05 13.10
C GLU A 40 2.60 2.07 13.37
N THR A 41 3.65 2.12 12.54
CA THR A 41 4.78 1.18 12.65
C THR A 41 6.07 1.82 12.18
N GLN A 42 7.19 1.32 12.71
CA GLN A 42 8.54 1.51 12.16
C GLN A 42 9.12 0.19 11.67
N ASP A 43 8.30 -0.88 11.63
CA ASP A 43 8.70 -2.22 11.21
C ASP A 43 7.93 -2.67 9.96
N GLY A 44 7.59 -1.73 9.10
CA GLY A 44 6.88 -2.03 7.87
C GLY A 44 7.76 -2.59 6.77
N CYS A 45 7.13 -2.95 5.67
CA CYS A 45 7.78 -3.35 4.43
C CYS A 45 7.18 -2.56 3.28
N ARG A 46 7.93 -2.45 2.19
CA ARG A 46 7.38 -1.92 0.94
C ARG A 46 7.66 -2.90 -0.20
N VAL A 47 6.72 -2.98 -1.11
CA VAL A 47 6.81 -3.79 -2.32
C VAL A 47 6.96 -2.86 -3.51
N LEU A 48 8.00 -3.09 -4.30
CA LEU A 48 8.39 -2.23 -5.42
C LEU A 48 8.21 -3.00 -6.73
N GLU A 49 7.35 -2.49 -7.59
CA GLU A 49 7.06 -3.07 -8.89
C GLU A 49 7.08 -2.00 -9.97
N THR A 50 7.67 -2.33 -11.12
CA THR A 50 7.76 -1.43 -12.28
C THR A 50 6.47 -0.67 -12.51
N SER A 51 6.54 0.63 -12.66
CA SER A 51 5.46 1.58 -12.96
C SER A 51 4.49 1.87 -11.81
N HIS A 52 4.59 1.17 -10.69
CA HIS A 52 3.74 1.41 -9.53
C HIS A 52 4.45 2.24 -8.46
N PRO A 53 3.75 3.17 -7.79
CA PRO A 53 4.29 3.70 -6.54
C PRO A 53 4.42 2.59 -5.50
N PRO A 54 5.31 2.73 -4.51
CA PRO A 54 5.49 1.67 -3.50
C PRO A 54 4.19 1.33 -2.79
N VAL A 55 3.97 0.05 -2.53
CA VAL A 55 2.90 -0.44 -1.67
C VAL A 55 3.49 -0.77 -0.31
N TYR A 56 2.93 -0.19 0.75
CA TYR A 56 3.45 -0.34 2.11
C TYR A 56 2.61 -1.33 2.90
N TYR A 57 3.29 -2.19 3.66
CA TYR A 57 2.67 -3.25 4.45
C TYR A 57 3.04 -3.07 5.91
N ILE A 58 2.04 -3.14 6.79
CA ILE A 58 2.17 -2.89 8.23
C ILE A 58 1.88 -4.18 8.98
N PRO A 59 2.77 -4.60 9.92
CA PRO A 59 2.53 -5.82 10.67
C PRO A 59 1.26 -5.70 11.52
N PRO A 60 0.48 -6.79 11.66
CA PRO A 60 -0.80 -6.72 12.35
C PRO A 60 -0.71 -6.31 13.82
N GLN A 61 0.42 -6.56 14.50
CA GLN A 61 0.60 -6.11 15.87
C GLN A 61 0.66 -4.58 16.00
N ASP A 62 0.94 -3.88 14.91
CA ASP A 62 0.97 -2.42 14.87
C ASP A 62 -0.28 -1.83 14.22
N VAL A 63 -1.31 -2.64 14.02
CA VAL A 63 -2.62 -2.23 13.51
C VAL A 63 -3.64 -2.40 14.65
N ALA A 64 -4.49 -1.39 14.81
CA ALA A 64 -5.60 -1.43 15.78
C ALA A 64 -6.71 -2.33 15.23
N MET A 65 -6.51 -3.66 15.34
CA MET A 65 -7.39 -4.65 14.72
C MET A 65 -8.83 -4.61 15.25
N GLN A 66 -9.06 -4.01 16.42
CA GLN A 66 -10.41 -3.85 16.95
C GLN A 66 -11.31 -2.98 16.06
N TRP A 67 -10.71 -2.15 15.19
CA TRP A 67 -11.46 -1.32 14.23
C TRP A 67 -11.66 -2.00 12.88
N LEU A 68 -11.09 -3.19 12.68
CA LEU A 68 -11.13 -3.90 11.41
C LEU A 68 -11.96 -5.16 11.51
N ARG A 69 -12.68 -5.47 10.43
CA ARG A 69 -13.40 -6.74 10.28
C ARG A 69 -13.19 -7.29 8.88
N PRO A 70 -13.22 -8.62 8.71
CA PRO A 70 -13.10 -9.23 7.38
C PRO A 70 -14.18 -8.71 6.44
N ALA A 71 -13.78 -8.38 5.22
CA ALA A 71 -14.68 -7.98 4.15
C ALA A 71 -14.82 -9.14 3.15
N PRO A 72 -15.96 -9.22 2.44
CA PRO A 72 -16.13 -10.24 1.41
C PRO A 72 -15.23 -9.96 0.21
N GLY A 73 -14.97 -11.01 -0.56
CA GLY A 73 -14.18 -10.91 -1.78
C GLY A 73 -12.73 -11.31 -1.59
N ARG A 74 -12.13 -11.66 -2.71
CA ARG A 74 -10.73 -12.05 -2.82
C ARG A 74 -10.19 -11.51 -4.14
N SER A 75 -8.89 -11.30 -4.21
CA SER A 75 -8.22 -11.06 -5.47
C SER A 75 -6.96 -11.92 -5.54
N PHE A 76 -6.46 -12.11 -6.76
CA PHE A 76 -5.28 -12.92 -6.99
C PHE A 76 -4.18 -12.09 -7.61
N CYS A 77 -2.99 -12.16 -7.03
CA CYS A 77 -1.77 -11.62 -7.61
C CYS A 77 -0.84 -12.78 -7.96
N GLU A 78 -0.40 -12.84 -9.23
CA GLU A 78 0.47 -13.94 -9.67
C GLU A 78 1.79 -14.00 -8.89
N PHE A 79 2.24 -12.86 -8.35
CA PHE A 79 3.50 -12.80 -7.60
C PHE A 79 3.32 -13.03 -6.10
N LYS A 80 2.20 -12.58 -5.51
CA LYS A 80 2.02 -12.56 -4.06
C LYS A 80 1.01 -13.59 -3.54
N GLY A 81 0.05 -14.02 -4.36
CA GLY A 81 -0.96 -14.98 -3.95
C GLY A 81 -2.35 -14.37 -3.83
N VAL A 82 -3.19 -14.94 -2.95
CA VAL A 82 -4.57 -14.52 -2.77
C VAL A 82 -4.66 -13.46 -1.68
N ALA A 83 -5.23 -12.29 -2.01
CA ALA A 83 -5.48 -11.22 -1.06
C ALA A 83 -6.85 -11.38 -0.40
N SER A 84 -6.91 -11.10 0.89
CA SER A 84 -8.13 -10.93 1.67
C SER A 84 -8.32 -9.45 1.98
N TYR A 85 -9.58 -9.01 2.07
CA TYR A 85 -9.90 -7.61 2.29
C TYR A 85 -10.44 -7.35 3.69
N TRP A 86 -10.26 -6.12 4.15
CA TRP A 86 -10.68 -5.66 5.47
C TRP A 86 -11.48 -4.37 5.37
N THR A 87 -12.56 -4.31 6.14
CA THR A 87 -13.37 -3.10 6.30
C THR A 87 -12.97 -2.43 7.61
N ILE A 88 -12.87 -1.10 7.60
CA ILE A 88 -12.61 -0.32 8.82
C ILE A 88 -13.92 0.23 9.33
N GLU A 89 -14.17 0.08 10.65
CA GLU A 89 -15.33 0.65 11.31
C GLU A 89 -14.86 1.31 12.60
N ALA A 90 -14.91 2.62 12.64
CA ALA A 90 -14.39 3.40 13.77
C ALA A 90 -15.18 4.70 13.90
N ALA A 91 -15.51 5.08 15.15
CA ALA A 91 -16.17 6.34 15.48
C ALA A 91 -17.43 6.58 14.63
N GLY A 92 -18.23 5.54 14.38
CA GLY A 92 -19.48 5.64 13.63
C GLY A 92 -19.31 5.73 12.11
N ARG A 93 -18.09 5.62 11.59
CA ARG A 93 -17.82 5.64 10.17
C ARG A 93 -17.35 4.26 9.70
N ILE A 94 -17.70 3.91 8.45
CA ILE A 94 -17.36 2.64 7.83
C ILE A 94 -16.67 2.93 6.50
N SER A 95 -15.53 2.27 6.26
CA SER A 95 -14.88 2.24 4.95
C SER A 95 -14.72 0.80 4.53
N GLU A 96 -15.50 0.38 3.52
CA GLU A 96 -15.51 -0.99 3.04
C GLU A 96 -14.27 -1.28 2.20
N GLN A 97 -13.66 -2.45 2.43
CA GLN A 97 -12.48 -2.90 1.68
C GLN A 97 -11.37 -1.84 1.67
N ALA A 98 -11.14 -1.22 2.81
CA ALA A 98 -10.14 -0.15 2.93
C ALA A 98 -8.71 -0.69 3.03
N ALA A 99 -8.55 -1.97 3.33
CA ALA A 99 -7.25 -2.62 3.50
C ALA A 99 -7.28 -4.03 2.93
N TRP A 100 -6.09 -4.58 2.67
CA TRP A 100 -5.95 -5.96 2.24
C TRP A 100 -4.72 -6.59 2.88
N SER A 101 -4.67 -7.92 2.87
CA SER A 101 -3.54 -8.69 3.34
C SER A 101 -3.41 -9.98 2.55
N TYR A 102 -2.25 -10.60 2.61
CA TYR A 102 -1.98 -11.91 2.03
C TYR A 102 -1.74 -12.88 3.19
N PRO A 103 -2.81 -13.61 3.66
CA PRO A 103 -2.65 -14.53 4.80
C PRO A 103 -1.68 -15.66 4.52
N GLN A 104 -1.64 -16.13 3.27
CA GLN A 104 -0.76 -17.22 2.83
C GLN A 104 -0.10 -16.82 1.52
N PRO A 105 0.88 -15.89 1.56
CA PRO A 105 1.53 -15.41 0.34
C PRO A 105 2.44 -16.50 -0.25
N THR A 106 2.87 -16.26 -1.50
CA THR A 106 3.91 -17.07 -2.10
C THR A 106 5.19 -16.99 -1.27
N VAL A 107 6.08 -17.95 -1.46
CA VAL A 107 7.33 -18.07 -0.70
C VAL A 107 8.17 -16.77 -0.75
N ALA A 108 8.24 -16.11 -1.91
CA ALA A 108 9.01 -14.88 -2.06
C ALA A 108 8.46 -13.72 -1.19
N PHE A 109 7.18 -13.79 -0.82
CA PHE A 109 6.53 -12.75 -0.01
C PHE A 109 6.16 -13.23 1.40
N ALA A 110 6.72 -14.35 1.83
CA ALA A 110 6.49 -14.87 3.18
C ALA A 110 6.70 -13.82 4.30
N PRO A 111 7.68 -12.89 4.21
CA PRO A 111 7.85 -11.89 5.26
C PRO A 111 6.66 -10.97 5.50
N ILE A 112 5.76 -10.79 4.52
CA ILE A 112 4.58 -9.94 4.71
C ILE A 112 3.30 -10.76 4.98
N ALA A 113 3.42 -12.05 5.33
CA ALA A 113 2.26 -12.87 5.66
C ALA A 113 1.43 -12.20 6.76
N GLY A 114 0.16 -11.92 6.48
CA GLY A 114 -0.74 -11.27 7.44
C GLY A 114 -0.54 -9.77 7.62
N TYR A 115 0.47 -9.16 7.00
CA TYR A 115 0.64 -7.71 7.05
C TYR A 115 -0.49 -7.02 6.28
N LEU A 116 -0.88 -5.82 6.72
CA LEU A 116 -1.97 -5.07 6.10
C LEU A 116 -1.43 -3.91 5.27
N ALA A 117 -2.01 -3.73 4.09
CA ALA A 117 -1.82 -2.56 3.24
C ALA A 117 -3.14 -1.80 3.18
N PHE A 118 -3.08 -0.47 3.09
CA PHE A 118 -4.26 0.37 3.15
C PHE A 118 -4.38 1.21 1.88
N TYR A 119 -5.59 1.32 1.34
CA TYR A 119 -5.88 2.27 0.27
C TYR A 119 -5.92 3.68 0.86
N ALA A 120 -4.98 4.54 0.45
CA ALA A 120 -4.96 5.93 0.91
C ALA A 120 -6.22 6.70 0.52
N SER A 121 -6.90 6.28 -0.58
CA SER A 121 -8.15 6.88 -1.02
C SER A 121 -9.36 6.47 -0.18
N ARG A 122 -9.24 5.48 0.69
CA ARG A 122 -10.36 4.94 1.48
C ARG A 122 -10.20 5.20 2.97
N VAL A 123 -9.20 5.97 3.36
CA VAL A 123 -8.99 6.45 4.72
C VAL A 123 -8.78 7.97 4.68
N ASP A 124 -8.72 8.60 5.85
CA ASP A 124 -8.60 10.06 5.88
C ASP A 124 -7.20 10.52 5.50
N ALA A 125 -6.16 9.83 5.97
CA ALA A 125 -4.78 10.16 5.63
C ALA A 125 -3.84 8.98 5.89
N CYS A 126 -2.82 8.87 5.04
CA CYS A 126 -1.69 7.98 5.26
C CYS A 126 -0.40 8.81 5.19
N PHE A 127 0.59 8.43 6.00
CA PHE A 127 1.85 9.16 6.11
C PHE A 127 3.04 8.22 6.00
N VAL A 128 4.08 8.68 5.31
CA VAL A 128 5.42 8.08 5.36
C VAL A 128 6.31 9.14 6.02
N GLY A 129 6.82 8.84 7.21
CA GLY A 129 7.43 9.86 8.05
C GLY A 129 6.39 10.94 8.37
N ASP A 130 6.72 12.19 8.11
CA ASP A 130 5.80 13.31 8.32
C ASP A 130 5.06 13.71 7.04
N GLU A 131 5.33 13.05 5.94
CA GLU A 131 4.72 13.38 4.65
C GLU A 131 3.40 12.65 4.45
N ARG A 132 2.33 13.41 4.17
CA ARG A 132 1.06 12.83 3.75
C ARG A 132 1.18 12.34 2.31
N VAL A 133 0.77 11.10 2.06
CA VAL A 133 0.87 10.50 0.74
C VAL A 133 -0.32 10.88 -0.15
N ALA A 134 -0.11 10.76 -1.47
CA ALA A 134 -1.19 10.78 -2.44
C ALA A 134 -1.49 9.34 -2.87
N ALA A 135 -2.77 9.06 -3.16
CA ALA A 135 -3.20 7.74 -3.58
C ALA A 135 -2.85 7.49 -5.05
N GLN A 136 -2.45 6.26 -5.37
CA GLN A 136 -2.35 5.81 -6.75
C GLN A 136 -3.74 5.83 -7.39
N GLN A 137 -3.84 6.31 -8.62
CA GLN A 137 -5.11 6.34 -9.35
C GLN A 137 -5.61 4.93 -9.65
N GLY A 138 -6.92 4.81 -9.82
CA GLY A 138 -7.62 3.54 -10.05
C GLY A 138 -8.15 2.97 -8.75
N ASP A 139 -9.12 2.05 -8.87
CA ASP A 139 -9.81 1.49 -7.71
C ASP A 139 -9.15 0.23 -7.17
N PHE A 140 -8.18 -0.31 -7.89
CA PHE A 140 -7.60 -1.62 -7.56
C PHE A 140 -6.23 -1.51 -6.90
N TYR A 141 -5.38 -0.60 -7.39
CA TYR A 141 -4.00 -0.48 -6.91
C TYR A 141 -3.93 0.47 -5.72
N GLY A 142 -3.11 0.16 -4.75
CA GLY A 142 -3.04 0.90 -3.49
C GLY A 142 -1.66 1.44 -3.14
N GLY A 143 -0.83 1.75 -4.15
CA GLY A 143 0.47 2.36 -3.88
C GLY A 143 0.33 3.77 -3.31
N TRP A 144 1.31 4.17 -2.52
CA TRP A 144 1.37 5.49 -1.89
C TRP A 144 2.42 6.34 -2.58
N ILE A 145 1.99 7.52 -3.05
CA ILE A 145 2.87 8.46 -3.75
C ILE A 145 3.38 9.50 -2.77
N THR A 146 4.70 9.59 -2.65
CA THR A 146 5.38 10.62 -1.87
C THR A 146 6.31 11.43 -2.76
N SER A 147 6.89 12.50 -2.21
CA SER A 147 7.89 13.29 -2.92
C SER A 147 9.18 12.52 -3.22
N ALA A 148 9.36 11.32 -2.63
CA ALA A 148 10.54 10.48 -2.84
C ALA A 148 10.47 9.66 -4.12
N VAL A 149 9.35 9.65 -4.84
CA VAL A 149 9.19 8.87 -6.08
C VAL A 149 8.68 9.74 -7.22
N VAL A 150 9.13 9.39 -8.42
CA VAL A 150 8.65 10.06 -9.65
C VAL A 150 8.13 9.01 -10.62
N GLY A 151 7.15 9.44 -11.44
CA GLY A 151 6.43 8.57 -12.37
C GLY A 151 6.88 8.71 -13.82
N PRO A 152 5.91 8.63 -14.72
CA PRO A 152 4.46 8.52 -14.47
C PRO A 152 4.04 7.20 -13.84
N PHE A 153 2.91 7.20 -13.14
CA PHE A 153 2.45 6.04 -12.37
C PHE A 153 1.31 5.31 -13.09
N LYS A 154 1.36 3.97 -13.06
CA LYS A 154 0.23 3.16 -13.51
C LYS A 154 -1.00 3.46 -12.65
N GLY A 155 -2.19 3.43 -13.26
CA GLY A 155 -3.48 3.66 -12.60
C GLY A 155 -4.35 4.66 -13.32
N ALA A 156 -3.76 5.64 -14.02
CA ALA A 156 -4.50 6.57 -14.85
C ALA A 156 -5.12 5.86 -16.06
N PRO A 157 -6.19 6.40 -16.66
CA PRO A 157 -6.75 5.85 -17.91
C PRO A 157 -5.66 5.69 -18.97
N GLY A 158 -5.69 4.55 -19.67
CA GLY A 158 -4.71 4.25 -20.73
C GLY A 158 -3.42 3.63 -20.26
N THR A 159 -3.25 3.34 -18.98
CA THR A 159 -2.01 2.77 -18.41
C THR A 159 -2.13 1.30 -18.05
N ARG A 160 -3.24 0.67 -18.33
CA ARG A 160 -3.57 -0.69 -17.89
C ARG A 160 -2.49 -1.72 -18.27
N HIS A 161 -1.82 -1.50 -19.38
CA HIS A 161 -0.82 -2.42 -19.92
C HIS A 161 0.61 -2.13 -19.44
N TRP A 162 0.81 -1.16 -18.60
CA TRP A 162 2.14 -0.76 -18.11
C TRP A 162 2.83 -1.78 -17.21
#